data_62bf2164959c0954450de3dd8ebed4dc
#
_entry.id   62bf2164959c0954450de3dd8ebed4dc
#
_cell.length_a   1.000
_cell.length_b   1.000
_cell.length_c   1.000
_cell.angle_alpha   90.00
_cell.angle_beta   90.00
_cell.angle_gamma   90.00
#
_symmetry.space_group_name_H-M   'P 1'
#
loop_
_entity.id
_entity.type
_entity.pdbx_description
1 polymer ?
#
loop_
_entity_poly.entity_id
_entity_poly.type
_entity_poly.pdbx_seq_one_letter_code
_entity_poly.pdbx_strand_id
1 'polypeptide(L)'
;NAAFPVSDNWELYAFGGQSYRYGEAGGFFRRPNQARTFTGLHPNGYLPQISTDIQDSSISAGIRGETGKWHLDLSNTFGRNEFAYTIKNTGNTSLRFASPDYFDAGKLRFAQNTINLDLSRPVELFHKSNISFGLEQRHESYSTVAGAENSYATYDVTEGVLPLSAPASQKVTDFFGNALPGGAQVLPGFREESALTKTRNVWAGYGEFETDITQWLLANAAVRYEHYSDFGNTFNYKLATRVKLFPHVNLRAAASTGFRAPSIHQLYYTNINTLQINGVLQETGTFNNISRAAELFGIEKLQEEKSKSLSAGFAVKIPKAGLSLSADAYFIRVDDRIILTEAFTRPAGNSPAENELKQIFDQANVSTVQFFS
;
A
#
# COMPACT_ATOMS: atom_id res chain seq x y z
N ASN A 1 22.18 2.42 -15.79
CA ASN A 1 21.59 2.83 -17.06
C ASN A 1 22.47 2.35 -18.20
N ALA A 2 21.86 1.76 -19.22
CA ALA A 2 22.52 1.35 -20.46
C ALA A 2 21.60 1.69 -21.63
N ALA A 3 22.19 2.08 -22.75
CA ALA A 3 21.54 2.23 -24.05
C ALA A 3 22.45 1.69 -25.11
N PHE A 4 21.89 0.91 -26.03
CA PHE A 4 22.63 0.28 -27.11
C PHE A 4 21.91 0.50 -28.44
N PRO A 5 22.49 1.25 -29.39
CA PRO A 5 21.90 1.45 -30.71
C PRO A 5 21.90 0.12 -31.49
N VAL A 6 20.72 -0.28 -31.94
CA VAL A 6 20.51 -1.47 -32.79
C VAL A 6 20.64 -1.09 -34.27
N SER A 7 20.19 0.11 -34.59
CA SER A 7 20.33 0.76 -35.91
C SER A 7 20.27 2.26 -35.75
N ASP A 8 20.34 3.02 -36.85
CA ASP A 8 20.28 4.48 -36.84
C ASP A 8 19.01 5.02 -36.18
N ASN A 9 17.92 4.25 -36.18
CA ASN A 9 16.60 4.68 -35.70
C ASN A 9 16.10 3.85 -34.53
N TRP A 10 16.83 2.87 -34.01
CA TRP A 10 16.40 1.99 -32.96
C TRP A 10 17.45 1.77 -31.89
N GLU A 11 17.07 1.83 -30.64
CA GLU A 11 17.93 1.51 -29.51
C GLU A 11 17.27 0.58 -28.50
N LEU A 12 18.04 -0.30 -27.91
CA LEU A 12 17.72 -1.01 -26.71
C LEU A 12 18.17 -0.18 -25.52
N TYR A 13 17.36 -0.17 -24.47
CA TYR A 13 17.73 0.50 -23.23
C TYR A 13 17.39 -0.35 -22.01
N ALA A 14 18.15 -0.15 -20.96
CA ALA A 14 17.85 -0.73 -19.65
C ALA A 14 18.34 0.20 -18.55
N PHE A 15 17.57 0.25 -17.47
CA PHE A 15 17.95 0.91 -16.23
C PHE A 15 17.33 0.19 -15.04
N GLY A 16 17.93 0.36 -13.88
CA GLY A 16 17.42 -0.24 -12.67
C GLY A 16 18.14 0.29 -11.45
N GLY A 17 17.65 -0.10 -10.30
CA GLY A 17 18.18 0.29 -9.01
C GLY A 17 17.79 -0.67 -7.90
N GLN A 18 18.59 -0.63 -6.84
CA GLN A 18 18.32 -1.32 -5.60
C GLN A 18 18.54 -0.34 -4.45
N SER A 19 17.67 -0.38 -3.46
CA SER A 19 17.84 0.35 -2.22
C SER A 19 17.62 -0.56 -1.01
N TYR A 20 18.31 -0.24 0.06
CA TYR A 20 18.16 -0.85 1.37
C TYR A 20 17.97 0.23 2.40
N ARG A 21 16.98 0.05 3.28
CA ARG A 21 16.71 0.95 4.38
C ARG A 21 16.50 0.13 5.65
N TYR A 22 17.16 0.55 6.71
CA TYR A 22 16.94 0.04 8.06
C TYR A 22 16.19 1.10 8.87
N GLY A 23 15.21 0.67 9.65
CA GLY A 23 14.48 1.52 10.58
C GLY A 23 14.33 0.84 11.93
N GLU A 24 14.28 1.61 13.00
CA GLU A 24 14.01 1.12 14.35
C GLU A 24 13.11 2.10 15.08
N ALA A 25 12.08 1.60 15.77
CA ALA A 25 11.15 2.38 16.55
C ALA A 25 10.87 1.70 17.90
N GLY A 26 10.85 2.48 18.98
CA GLY A 26 10.44 2.02 20.29
C GLY A 26 8.93 1.89 20.41
N GLY A 27 8.47 0.82 21.06
CA GLY A 27 7.08 0.68 21.48
C GLY A 27 6.80 1.34 22.83
N PHE A 28 5.73 0.92 23.48
CA PHE A 28 5.42 1.34 24.85
C PHE A 28 6.29 0.55 25.84
N PHE A 29 6.82 1.23 26.87
CA PHE A 29 7.59 0.58 27.92
C PHE A 29 6.73 -0.44 28.69
N ARG A 30 7.26 -1.63 28.88
CA ARG A 30 6.66 -2.71 29.67
C ARG A 30 7.21 -2.67 31.09
N ARG A 31 6.32 -2.35 32.04
CA ARG A 31 6.69 -2.29 33.46
C ARG A 31 6.86 -3.69 34.03
N PRO A 32 7.70 -3.90 35.07
CA PRO A 32 7.96 -5.24 35.62
C PRO A 32 6.75 -5.90 36.28
N ASN A 33 5.75 -5.13 36.70
CA ASN A 33 4.54 -5.60 37.38
C ASN A 33 3.33 -5.79 36.43
N GLN A 34 3.56 -6.06 35.16
CA GLN A 34 2.51 -6.29 34.16
C GLN A 34 2.55 -7.73 33.68
N ALA A 35 1.39 -8.31 33.34
CA ALA A 35 1.30 -9.65 32.74
C ALA A 35 2.09 -9.78 31.41
N ARG A 36 2.38 -8.64 30.74
CA ARG A 36 3.20 -8.59 29.51
C ARG A 36 4.71 -8.53 29.77
N THR A 37 5.12 -8.78 31.03
CA THR A 37 6.52 -8.77 31.44
C THR A 37 6.77 -10.02 32.31
N PHE A 38 7.65 -10.89 31.82
CA PHE A 38 8.16 -11.96 32.68
C PHE A 38 9.37 -11.40 33.47
N THR A 39 9.16 -11.11 34.75
CA THR A 39 10.16 -10.45 35.61
C THR A 39 11.44 -11.26 35.79
N GLY A 40 11.40 -12.58 35.57
CA GLY A 40 12.62 -13.42 35.57
C GLY A 40 13.63 -13.03 34.48
N LEU A 41 13.15 -12.53 33.33
CA LEU A 41 13.99 -12.04 32.24
C LEU A 41 14.16 -10.52 32.27
N HIS A 42 13.13 -9.80 32.67
CA HIS A 42 13.08 -8.35 32.64
C HIS A 42 12.69 -7.77 34.00
N PRO A 43 13.55 -7.87 35.04
CA PRO A 43 13.21 -7.47 36.41
C PRO A 43 12.90 -5.98 36.54
N ASN A 44 13.45 -5.13 35.67
CA ASN A 44 13.23 -3.68 35.64
C ASN A 44 12.24 -3.23 34.55
N GLY A 45 11.58 -4.19 33.88
CA GLY A 45 10.81 -3.90 32.66
C GLY A 45 11.71 -3.71 31.44
N TYR A 46 11.09 -3.36 30.28
CA TYR A 46 11.81 -3.20 29.02
C TYR A 46 11.06 -2.33 28.03
N LEU A 47 11.77 -1.79 27.05
CA LEU A 47 11.21 -1.08 25.90
C LEU A 47 11.35 -1.97 24.67
N PRO A 48 10.29 -2.62 24.20
CA PRO A 48 10.36 -3.42 22.99
C PRO A 48 10.59 -2.53 21.76
N GLN A 49 11.37 -3.01 20.80
CA GLN A 49 11.75 -2.29 19.60
C GLN A 49 11.25 -3.04 18.36
N ILE A 50 10.66 -2.30 17.42
CA ILE A 50 10.31 -2.77 16.08
C ILE A 50 11.45 -2.35 15.16
N SER A 51 12.19 -3.32 14.64
CA SER A 51 13.19 -3.10 13.60
C SER A 51 12.63 -3.52 12.26
N THR A 52 12.95 -2.77 11.22
CA THR A 52 12.48 -3.02 9.86
C THR A 52 13.64 -3.00 8.88
N ASP A 53 13.68 -4.02 8.05
CA ASP A 53 14.57 -4.13 6.90
C ASP A 53 13.74 -3.98 5.63
N ILE A 54 13.97 -2.91 4.88
CA ILE A 54 13.20 -2.58 3.69
C ILE A 54 14.12 -2.66 2.48
N GLN A 55 13.76 -3.51 1.53
CA GLN A 55 14.48 -3.69 0.28
C GLN A 55 13.59 -3.33 -0.89
N ASP A 56 14.07 -2.41 -1.75
CA ASP A 56 13.44 -2.09 -3.02
C ASP A 56 14.38 -2.47 -4.15
N SER A 57 13.85 -3.10 -5.18
CA SER A 57 14.59 -3.37 -6.41
C SER A 57 13.70 -3.12 -7.62
N SER A 58 14.26 -2.55 -8.68
CA SER A 58 13.55 -2.39 -9.94
C SER A 58 14.51 -2.51 -11.12
N ILE A 59 13.97 -3.02 -12.23
CA ILE A 59 14.64 -3.05 -13.53
C ILE A 59 13.60 -2.73 -14.59
N SER A 60 13.99 -1.88 -15.53
CA SER A 60 13.24 -1.57 -16.74
C SER A 60 14.13 -1.82 -17.94
N ALA A 61 13.58 -2.49 -18.96
CA ALA A 61 14.26 -2.70 -20.22
C ALA A 61 13.27 -2.53 -21.37
N GLY A 62 13.72 -2.01 -22.49
CA GLY A 62 12.86 -1.76 -23.63
C GLY A 62 13.64 -1.56 -24.92
N ILE A 63 12.85 -1.50 -25.98
CA ILE A 63 13.30 -1.08 -27.31
C ILE A 63 12.45 0.12 -27.73
N ARG A 64 13.11 1.16 -28.17
CA ARG A 64 12.44 2.35 -28.72
C ARG A 64 13.06 2.78 -30.02
N GLY A 65 12.27 3.40 -30.86
CA GLY A 65 12.75 3.85 -32.14
C GLY A 65 11.68 4.49 -32.99
N GLU A 66 12.06 4.75 -34.24
CA GLU A 66 11.25 5.44 -35.25
C GLU A 66 11.06 4.58 -36.50
N THR A 67 9.82 4.52 -36.96
CA THR A 67 9.45 3.91 -38.24
C THR A 67 8.54 4.87 -39.00
N GLY A 68 9.08 5.46 -40.08
CA GLY A 68 8.43 6.54 -40.80
C GLY A 68 8.20 7.77 -39.90
N LYS A 69 6.94 8.14 -39.65
CA LYS A 69 6.59 9.23 -38.72
C LYS A 69 6.17 8.72 -37.31
N TRP A 70 6.23 7.42 -37.07
CA TRP A 70 5.88 6.83 -35.79
C TRP A 70 7.07 6.69 -34.87
N HIS A 71 6.92 7.14 -33.63
CA HIS A 71 7.78 6.79 -32.52
C HIS A 71 7.15 5.60 -31.79
N LEU A 72 7.93 4.59 -31.52
CA LEU A 72 7.54 3.40 -30.76
C LEU A 72 8.42 3.25 -29.53
N ASP A 73 7.80 2.82 -28.42
CA ASP A 73 8.49 2.31 -27.23
C ASP A 73 7.77 1.05 -26.75
N LEU A 74 8.49 -0.07 -26.68
CA LEU A 74 8.04 -1.31 -26.06
C LEU A 74 8.93 -1.58 -24.87
N SER A 75 8.37 -1.59 -23.68
CA SER A 75 9.13 -1.76 -22.44
C SER A 75 8.52 -2.77 -21.49
N ASN A 76 9.38 -3.34 -20.65
CA ASN A 76 9.00 -4.12 -19.49
C ASN A 76 9.68 -3.54 -18.26
N THR A 77 8.89 -3.31 -17.20
CA THR A 77 9.38 -2.86 -15.90
C THR A 77 8.97 -3.86 -14.84
N PHE A 78 9.94 -4.40 -14.12
CA PHE A 78 9.74 -5.20 -12.93
C PHE A 78 10.19 -4.41 -11.70
N GLY A 79 9.34 -4.40 -10.66
CA GLY A 79 9.64 -3.81 -9.36
C GLY A 79 9.25 -4.74 -8.22
N ARG A 80 10.04 -4.73 -7.16
CA ARG A 80 9.76 -5.49 -5.92
C ARG A 80 10.13 -4.67 -4.71
N ASN A 81 9.23 -4.67 -3.72
CA ASN A 81 9.46 -4.19 -2.37
C ASN A 81 9.31 -5.36 -1.38
N GLU A 82 10.22 -5.48 -0.43
CA GLU A 82 10.12 -6.38 0.71
C GLU A 82 10.31 -5.58 2.00
N PHE A 83 9.40 -5.77 2.95
CA PHE A 83 9.39 -5.12 4.25
C PHE A 83 9.40 -6.21 5.34
N ALA A 84 10.57 -6.48 5.94
CA ALA A 84 10.74 -7.48 6.97
C ALA A 84 10.71 -6.84 8.36
N TYR A 85 10.03 -7.50 9.31
CA TYR A 85 9.91 -7.07 10.69
C TYR A 85 10.71 -7.97 11.63
N THR A 86 11.47 -7.32 12.50
CA THR A 86 12.17 -7.98 13.61
C THR A 86 11.82 -7.27 14.90
N ILE A 87 11.43 -8.00 15.92
CA ILE A 87 11.14 -7.43 17.23
C ILE A 87 12.28 -7.75 18.17
N LYS A 88 12.84 -6.74 18.79
CA LYS A 88 14.03 -6.81 19.65
C LYS A 88 13.73 -6.29 21.04
N ASN A 89 14.59 -6.63 21.98
CA ASN A 89 14.48 -6.25 23.38
C ASN A 89 13.05 -6.49 23.91
N THR A 90 12.57 -7.71 23.71
CA THR A 90 11.19 -8.11 23.97
C THR A 90 11.13 -9.51 24.59
N GLY A 91 9.95 -10.08 24.71
CA GLY A 91 9.77 -11.44 25.18
C GLY A 91 8.38 -11.97 24.88
N ASN A 92 8.27 -13.28 24.69
CA ASN A 92 7.04 -14.02 24.73
C ASN A 92 6.82 -14.51 26.15
N THR A 93 5.95 -13.85 26.91
CA THR A 93 5.79 -14.10 28.35
C THR A 93 5.29 -15.51 28.67
N SER A 94 4.57 -16.16 27.75
CA SER A 94 4.12 -17.55 27.93
C SER A 94 5.26 -18.56 27.90
N LEU A 95 6.38 -18.25 27.27
CA LEU A 95 7.61 -19.06 27.25
C LEU A 95 8.49 -18.87 28.51
N ARG A 96 8.21 -17.85 29.31
CA ARG A 96 8.99 -17.57 30.54
C ARG A 96 10.50 -17.49 30.25
N PHE A 97 11.33 -18.29 30.94
CA PHE A 97 12.78 -18.32 30.76
C PHE A 97 13.24 -18.85 29.39
N ALA A 98 12.39 -19.61 28.69
CA ALA A 98 12.69 -20.10 27.34
C ALA A 98 12.45 -19.04 26.25
N SER A 99 11.91 -17.86 26.61
CA SER A 99 11.67 -16.80 25.64
C SER A 99 12.98 -16.20 25.13
N PRO A 100 13.20 -16.12 23.80
CA PRO A 100 14.21 -15.25 23.25
C PRO A 100 13.82 -13.78 23.47
N ASP A 101 14.79 -12.88 23.28
CA ASP A 101 14.60 -11.43 23.28
C ASP A 101 14.55 -10.81 21.88
N TYR A 102 14.60 -11.67 20.87
CA TYR A 102 14.63 -11.34 19.44
C TYR A 102 13.69 -12.30 18.67
N PHE A 103 12.85 -11.74 17.79
CA PHE A 103 11.87 -12.51 17.03
C PHE A 103 11.82 -12.06 15.57
N ASP A 104 11.82 -13.00 14.63
CA ASP A 104 11.36 -12.77 13.26
C ASP A 104 9.84 -12.66 13.30
N ALA A 105 9.32 -11.48 13.01
CA ALA A 105 7.89 -11.22 13.02
C ALA A 105 7.25 -11.34 11.63
N GLY A 106 8.02 -11.79 10.63
CA GLY A 106 7.52 -12.01 9.27
C GLY A 106 7.72 -10.82 8.36
N LYS A 107 7.09 -10.88 7.18
CA LYS A 107 7.37 -9.94 6.08
C LYS A 107 6.12 -9.61 5.29
N LEU A 108 6.12 -8.42 4.71
CA LEU A 108 5.23 -8.01 3.63
C LEU A 108 6.03 -7.88 2.34
N ARG A 109 5.46 -8.36 1.24
CA ARG A 109 6.08 -8.28 -0.09
C ARG A 109 5.09 -7.73 -1.09
N PHE A 110 5.57 -6.87 -1.95
CA PHE A 110 4.84 -6.43 -3.13
C PHE A 110 5.76 -6.54 -4.35
N ALA A 111 5.24 -7.10 -5.44
CA ALA A 111 5.94 -7.14 -6.72
C ALA A 111 5.00 -6.73 -7.84
N GLN A 112 5.54 -6.09 -8.85
CA GLN A 112 4.81 -5.64 -10.02
C GLN A 112 5.64 -5.87 -11.27
N ASN A 113 5.02 -6.41 -12.31
CA ASN A 113 5.56 -6.46 -13.65
C ASN A 113 4.63 -5.73 -14.61
N THR A 114 5.16 -4.79 -15.39
CA THR A 114 4.39 -3.95 -16.31
C THR A 114 5.01 -4.01 -17.69
N ILE A 115 4.21 -4.35 -18.69
CA ILE A 115 4.56 -4.26 -20.10
C ILE A 115 3.82 -3.07 -20.69
N ASN A 116 4.53 -2.16 -21.35
CA ASN A 116 3.97 -1.00 -22.03
C ASN A 116 4.32 -1.03 -23.50
N LEU A 117 3.37 -0.67 -24.33
CA LEU A 117 3.56 -0.33 -25.74
C LEU A 117 3.03 1.08 -25.96
N ASP A 118 3.91 2.01 -26.28
CA ASP A 118 3.58 3.41 -26.53
C ASP A 118 3.90 3.76 -27.99
N LEU A 119 2.95 4.43 -28.62
CA LEU A 119 2.99 4.84 -30.02
C LEU A 119 2.64 6.31 -30.11
N SER A 120 3.44 7.10 -30.82
CA SER A 120 3.09 8.49 -31.10
C SER A 120 3.55 8.91 -32.49
N ARG A 121 2.83 9.86 -33.08
CA ARG A 121 3.23 10.47 -34.35
C ARG A 121 2.71 11.89 -34.52
N PRO A 122 3.50 12.76 -35.16
CA PRO A 122 2.97 14.03 -35.65
C PRO A 122 2.00 13.78 -36.79
N VAL A 123 0.90 14.54 -36.80
CA VAL A 123 -0.09 14.53 -37.88
C VAL A 123 -0.26 15.94 -38.45
N GLU A 124 -0.52 16.00 -39.75
CA GLU A 124 -0.74 17.27 -40.44
C GLU A 124 -2.21 17.69 -40.34
N LEU A 125 -2.60 18.07 -39.11
CA LEU A 125 -3.92 18.59 -38.81
C LEU A 125 -3.75 19.91 -38.08
N PHE A 126 -4.46 20.95 -38.44
CA PHE A 126 -4.27 22.31 -37.91
C PHE A 126 -2.82 22.81 -38.13
N HIS A 127 -2.20 23.51 -37.15
CA HIS A 127 -0.82 23.99 -37.28
C HIS A 127 0.22 22.91 -36.96
N LYS A 128 0.09 22.28 -35.80
CA LYS A 128 0.94 21.17 -35.34
C LYS A 128 0.08 20.28 -34.47
N SER A 129 0.05 19.02 -34.81
CA SER A 129 -0.73 18.07 -34.04
C SER A 129 0.09 16.81 -33.78
N ASN A 130 -0.21 16.15 -32.69
CA ASN A 130 0.34 14.84 -32.34
C ASN A 130 -0.77 13.92 -31.87
N ILE A 131 -0.72 12.66 -32.26
CA ILE A 131 -1.57 11.60 -31.71
C ILE A 131 -0.68 10.60 -30.98
N SER A 132 -1.16 10.12 -29.83
CA SER A 132 -0.48 9.11 -29.04
C SER A 132 -1.47 8.05 -28.59
N PHE A 133 -1.01 6.80 -28.56
CA PHE A 133 -1.76 5.64 -28.07
C PHE A 133 -0.84 4.77 -27.23
N GLY A 134 -1.39 4.13 -26.22
CA GLY A 134 -0.64 3.15 -25.47
C GLY A 134 -1.50 2.01 -24.96
N LEU A 135 -0.83 0.89 -24.80
CA LEU A 135 -1.38 -0.31 -24.16
C LEU A 135 -0.49 -0.70 -22.99
N GLU A 136 -1.09 -1.09 -21.89
CA GLU A 136 -0.40 -1.54 -20.70
C GLU A 136 -0.99 -2.86 -20.22
N GLN A 137 -0.13 -3.81 -19.89
CA GLN A 137 -0.47 -4.99 -19.11
C GLN A 137 0.35 -4.97 -17.83
N ARG A 138 -0.31 -5.07 -16.68
CA ARG A 138 0.32 -5.06 -15.38
C ARG A 138 -0.11 -6.26 -14.54
N HIS A 139 0.87 -6.95 -13.99
CA HIS A 139 0.67 -8.02 -13.03
C HIS A 139 1.22 -7.59 -11.67
N GLU A 140 0.37 -7.61 -10.65
CA GLU A 140 0.71 -7.24 -9.28
C GLU A 140 0.59 -8.47 -8.37
N SER A 141 1.50 -8.59 -7.42
CA SER A 141 1.51 -9.65 -6.39
C SER A 141 1.79 -9.05 -5.04
N TYR A 142 0.97 -9.39 -4.07
CA TYR A 142 1.13 -9.06 -2.66
C TYR A 142 1.20 -10.32 -1.83
N SER A 143 2.13 -10.38 -0.88
CA SER A 143 2.27 -11.51 0.04
C SER A 143 2.48 -11.04 1.47
N THR A 144 1.81 -11.72 2.40
CA THR A 144 2.13 -11.73 3.82
C THR A 144 2.85 -13.04 4.11
N VAL A 145 4.04 -12.98 4.70
CA VAL A 145 4.84 -14.15 5.08
C VAL A 145 4.83 -14.24 6.60
N ALA A 146 4.49 -15.42 7.13
CA ALA A 146 4.45 -15.65 8.57
C ALA A 146 5.82 -15.41 9.22
N GLY A 147 5.79 -14.96 10.47
CA GLY A 147 6.95 -14.90 11.34
C GLY A 147 7.29 -16.28 11.94
N ALA A 148 8.35 -16.32 12.74
CA ALA A 148 8.65 -17.49 13.55
C ALA A 148 7.49 -17.75 14.54
N GLU A 149 7.13 -19.04 14.76
CA GLU A 149 5.98 -19.42 15.60
C GLU A 149 6.04 -18.77 16.99
N ASN A 150 7.19 -18.72 17.60
CA ASN A 150 7.38 -18.10 18.92
C ASN A 150 7.14 -16.58 18.93
N SER A 151 7.12 -15.94 17.77
CA SER A 151 6.79 -14.50 17.64
C SER A 151 5.30 -14.19 17.79
N TYR A 152 4.42 -15.19 17.64
CA TYR A 152 2.97 -15.00 17.71
C TYR A 152 2.23 -16.04 18.56
N ALA A 153 2.81 -17.21 18.83
CA ALA A 153 2.13 -18.29 19.55
C ALA A 153 2.06 -18.05 21.05
N THR A 154 1.03 -18.62 21.67
CA THR A 154 0.90 -18.76 23.14
C THR A 154 1.24 -20.20 23.52
N TYR A 155 1.96 -20.37 24.60
CA TYR A 155 2.44 -21.68 25.07
C TYR A 155 1.82 -22.03 26.42
N ASP A 156 1.66 -23.35 26.68
CA ASP A 156 1.29 -23.87 27.97
C ASP A 156 2.51 -24.06 28.90
N VAL A 157 2.27 -24.66 30.07
CA VAL A 157 3.34 -24.90 31.06
C VAL A 157 4.39 -25.90 30.61
N THR A 158 4.10 -26.72 29.59
CA THR A 158 5.00 -27.73 29.01
C THR A 158 5.65 -27.25 27.72
N GLU A 159 5.48 -25.95 27.38
CA GLU A 159 5.92 -25.32 26.13
C GLU A 159 5.21 -25.89 24.88
N GLY A 160 4.02 -26.45 25.06
CA GLY A 160 3.12 -26.82 23.96
C GLY A 160 2.37 -25.60 23.43
N VAL A 161 2.24 -25.49 22.10
CA VAL A 161 1.50 -24.40 21.46
C VAL A 161 0.01 -24.52 21.74
N LEU A 162 -0.59 -23.45 22.23
CA LEU A 162 -2.02 -23.35 22.48
C LEU A 162 -2.75 -22.70 21.31
N PRO A 163 -3.95 -23.18 20.95
CA PRO A 163 -4.81 -22.45 20.02
C PRO A 163 -5.20 -21.09 20.59
N LEU A 164 -5.50 -20.11 19.71
CA LEU A 164 -5.93 -18.76 20.14
C LEU A 164 -7.12 -18.80 21.09
N SER A 165 -8.05 -19.70 20.84
CA SER A 165 -9.27 -19.93 21.64
C SER A 165 -9.02 -20.68 22.95
N ALA A 166 -7.79 -21.04 23.31
CA ALA A 166 -7.50 -21.77 24.54
C ALA A 166 -8.00 -21.01 25.77
N PRO A 167 -8.72 -21.69 26.70
CA PRO A 167 -9.21 -21.05 27.90
C PRO A 167 -8.06 -20.61 28.82
N ALA A 168 -8.31 -19.61 29.67
CA ALA A 168 -7.32 -19.09 30.61
C ALA A 168 -6.69 -20.16 31.50
N SER A 169 -7.43 -21.23 31.81
CA SER A 169 -6.97 -22.35 32.63
C SER A 169 -5.83 -23.18 32.01
N GLN A 170 -5.64 -23.12 30.69
CA GLN A 170 -4.54 -23.78 29.98
C GLN A 170 -3.34 -22.87 29.81
N LYS A 171 -3.51 -21.55 29.97
CA LYS A 171 -2.44 -20.56 29.78
C LYS A 171 -1.54 -20.51 31.03
N VAL A 172 -0.28 -20.22 30.78
CA VAL A 172 0.68 -19.87 31.84
C VAL A 172 0.17 -18.61 32.56
N THR A 173 0.28 -18.58 33.88
CA THR A 173 -0.15 -17.43 34.69
C THR A 173 1.03 -16.76 35.38
N ASP A 174 0.86 -15.46 35.69
CA ASP A 174 1.73 -14.74 36.60
C ASP A 174 1.50 -15.15 38.08
N PHE A 175 2.24 -14.53 39.00
CA PHE A 175 2.10 -14.76 40.43
C PHE A 175 0.70 -14.46 40.97
N PHE A 176 -0.06 -13.56 40.33
CA PHE A 176 -1.41 -13.17 40.72
C PHE A 176 -2.52 -14.02 40.06
N GLY A 177 -2.16 -15.01 39.25
CA GLY A 177 -3.10 -15.86 38.52
C GLY A 177 -3.61 -15.27 37.20
N ASN A 178 -3.04 -14.15 36.71
CA ASN A 178 -3.42 -13.58 35.43
C ASN A 178 -2.73 -14.36 34.30
N ALA A 179 -3.46 -14.66 33.22
CA ALA A 179 -2.92 -15.34 32.06
C ALA A 179 -1.84 -14.47 31.38
N LEU A 180 -0.68 -15.07 31.15
CA LEU A 180 0.40 -14.44 30.41
C LEU A 180 0.11 -14.47 28.90
N PRO A 181 0.17 -13.34 28.20
CA PRO A 181 -0.04 -13.31 26.76
C PRO A 181 1.13 -13.96 26.00
N GLY A 182 0.82 -14.62 24.89
CA GLY A 182 1.82 -15.11 23.96
C GLY A 182 2.32 -14.06 22.98
N GLY A 183 3.30 -14.45 22.19
CA GLY A 183 3.88 -13.62 21.13
C GLY A 183 4.83 -12.52 21.60
N ALA A 184 5.60 -11.98 20.67
CA ALA A 184 6.49 -10.85 20.90
C ALA A 184 5.68 -9.62 21.29
N GLN A 185 6.18 -8.86 22.27
CA GLN A 185 5.46 -7.65 22.71
C GLN A 185 5.73 -6.50 21.74
N VAL A 186 4.76 -5.60 21.61
CA VAL A 186 4.59 -4.47 20.70
C VAL A 186 4.03 -4.88 19.32
N LEU A 187 4.59 -5.86 18.65
CA LEU A 187 4.10 -6.38 17.39
C LEU A 187 4.29 -7.91 17.38
N PRO A 188 3.25 -8.68 17.67
CA PRO A 188 3.28 -10.12 17.42
C PRO A 188 3.53 -10.40 15.93
N GLY A 189 4.28 -11.45 15.65
CA GLY A 189 4.54 -11.85 14.26
C GLY A 189 3.27 -12.18 13.48
N PHE A 190 3.35 -12.05 12.16
CA PHE A 190 2.28 -12.53 11.28
C PHE A 190 2.11 -14.04 11.49
N ARG A 191 0.86 -14.45 11.68
CA ARG A 191 0.51 -15.85 11.90
C ARG A 191 0.51 -16.61 10.58
N GLU A 192 0.69 -17.94 10.66
CA GLU A 192 0.58 -18.83 9.51
C GLU A 192 -0.81 -18.70 8.83
N GLU A 193 -1.88 -18.57 9.62
CA GLU A 193 -3.24 -18.42 9.10
C GLU A 193 -3.46 -17.10 8.36
N SER A 194 -2.62 -16.09 8.61
CA SER A 194 -2.62 -14.79 7.92
C SER A 194 -1.67 -14.74 6.72
N ALA A 195 -0.83 -15.78 6.57
CA ALA A 195 0.08 -15.89 5.43
C ALA A 195 -0.71 -16.13 4.14
N LEU A 196 -0.44 -15.31 3.13
CA LEU A 196 -1.12 -15.42 1.85
C LEU A 196 -0.30 -14.80 0.72
N THR A 197 -0.64 -15.21 -0.50
CA THR A 197 -0.21 -14.52 -1.72
C THR A 197 -1.43 -14.25 -2.57
N LYS A 198 -1.63 -13.00 -2.98
CA LYS A 198 -2.72 -12.55 -3.85
C LYS A 198 -2.16 -11.80 -5.03
N THR A 199 -2.76 -12.02 -6.19
CA THR A 199 -2.35 -11.40 -7.44
C THR A 199 -3.51 -10.66 -8.10
N ARG A 200 -3.17 -9.68 -8.93
CA ARG A 200 -4.11 -8.91 -9.73
C ARG A 200 -3.51 -8.65 -11.10
N ASN A 201 -4.35 -8.77 -12.13
CA ASN A 201 -4.02 -8.38 -13.48
C ASN A 201 -4.77 -7.11 -13.87
N VAL A 202 -4.07 -6.23 -14.57
CA VAL A 202 -4.62 -4.98 -15.08
C VAL A 202 -4.31 -4.89 -16.57
N TRP A 203 -5.30 -4.50 -17.35
CA TRP A 203 -5.17 -4.15 -18.74
C TRP A 203 -5.60 -2.71 -18.92
N ALA A 204 -4.79 -1.91 -19.56
CA ALA A 204 -5.12 -0.51 -19.80
C ALA A 204 -4.82 -0.11 -21.23
N GLY A 205 -5.58 0.87 -21.71
CA GLY A 205 -5.33 1.53 -22.98
C GLY A 205 -5.61 3.02 -22.87
N TYR A 206 -4.83 3.83 -23.55
CA TYR A 206 -5.03 5.26 -23.61
C TYR A 206 -4.92 5.80 -25.03
N GLY A 207 -5.55 6.97 -25.25
CA GLY A 207 -5.37 7.77 -26.47
C GLY A 207 -5.27 9.22 -26.10
N GLU A 208 -4.41 9.95 -26.79
CA GLU A 208 -4.18 11.37 -26.61
C GLU A 208 -4.08 12.07 -27.95
N PHE A 209 -4.69 13.24 -28.02
CA PHE A 209 -4.57 14.17 -29.15
C PHE A 209 -4.17 15.54 -28.62
N GLU A 210 -3.04 16.03 -29.11
CA GLU A 210 -2.56 17.39 -28.85
C GLU A 210 -2.44 18.15 -30.14
N THR A 211 -2.88 19.40 -30.15
CA THR A 211 -2.82 20.25 -31.35
C THR A 211 -2.63 21.73 -31.04
N ASP A 212 -1.80 22.40 -31.77
CA ASP A 212 -1.83 23.84 -31.93
C ASP A 212 -2.96 24.19 -32.93
N ILE A 213 -4.17 24.48 -32.42
CA ILE A 213 -5.34 24.88 -33.24
C ILE A 213 -5.00 26.14 -34.04
N THR A 214 -4.31 27.06 -33.38
CA THR A 214 -3.76 28.28 -33.95
C THR A 214 -2.35 28.51 -33.39
N GLN A 215 -1.63 29.53 -33.89
CA GLN A 215 -0.31 29.91 -33.36
C GLN A 215 -0.34 30.34 -31.87
N TRP A 216 -1.52 30.69 -31.35
CA TRP A 216 -1.72 31.17 -29.97
C TRP A 216 -2.52 30.22 -29.10
N LEU A 217 -3.20 29.19 -29.65
CA LEU A 217 -4.07 28.27 -28.94
C LEU A 217 -3.62 26.81 -29.13
N LEU A 218 -3.19 26.17 -28.05
CA LEU A 218 -2.98 24.72 -27.97
C LEU A 218 -4.13 24.08 -27.21
N ALA A 219 -4.61 22.95 -27.69
CA ALA A 219 -5.54 22.07 -26.98
C ALA A 219 -4.99 20.65 -26.90
N ASN A 220 -5.24 19.98 -25.80
CA ASN A 220 -4.88 18.60 -25.52
C ASN A 220 -6.10 17.89 -24.94
N ALA A 221 -6.41 16.71 -25.44
CA ALA A 221 -7.44 15.81 -24.92
C ALA A 221 -6.87 14.39 -24.80
N ALA A 222 -7.08 13.76 -23.67
CA ALA A 222 -6.65 12.38 -23.43
C ALA A 222 -7.75 11.59 -22.73
N VAL A 223 -7.81 10.30 -23.02
CA VAL A 223 -8.68 9.32 -22.38
C VAL A 223 -7.87 8.10 -22.02
N ARG A 224 -8.23 7.45 -20.90
CA ARG A 224 -7.63 6.20 -20.44
C ARG A 224 -8.71 5.29 -19.88
N TYR A 225 -8.71 4.05 -20.33
CA TYR A 225 -9.56 2.98 -19.82
C TYR A 225 -8.68 1.91 -19.18
N GLU A 226 -9.09 1.40 -18.02
CA GLU A 226 -8.41 0.31 -17.32
C GLU A 226 -9.42 -0.74 -16.86
N HIS A 227 -9.01 -2.00 -16.96
CA HIS A 227 -9.74 -3.16 -16.46
C HIS A 227 -8.88 -3.87 -15.40
N TYR A 228 -9.41 -3.99 -14.20
CA TYR A 228 -8.81 -4.69 -13.06
C TYR A 228 -9.53 -6.00 -12.81
N SER A 229 -8.78 -7.09 -12.57
CA SER A 229 -9.36 -8.42 -12.37
C SER A 229 -10.16 -8.60 -11.07
N ASP A 230 -10.06 -7.65 -10.14
CA ASP A 230 -10.63 -7.74 -8.78
C ASP A 230 -11.75 -6.76 -8.48
N PHE A 231 -11.77 -5.55 -9.05
CA PHE A 231 -12.81 -4.58 -8.73
C PHE A 231 -13.53 -3.97 -9.95
N GLY A 232 -13.07 -4.22 -11.18
CA GLY A 232 -13.78 -3.81 -12.37
C GLY A 232 -13.06 -2.79 -13.24
N ASN A 233 -13.79 -1.82 -13.78
CA ASN A 233 -13.29 -0.94 -14.83
C ASN A 233 -13.27 0.51 -14.39
N THR A 234 -12.30 1.28 -14.91
CA THR A 234 -12.24 2.73 -14.73
C THR A 234 -12.07 3.44 -16.06
N PHE A 235 -12.66 4.61 -16.16
CA PHE A 235 -12.52 5.50 -17.32
C PHE A 235 -12.18 6.91 -16.86
N ASN A 236 -11.08 7.44 -17.38
CA ASN A 236 -10.59 8.75 -17.04
C ASN A 236 -10.32 9.59 -18.28
N TYR A 237 -10.44 10.91 -18.12
CA TYR A 237 -10.19 11.86 -19.19
C TYR A 237 -9.46 13.08 -18.66
N LYS A 238 -8.77 13.76 -19.60
CA LYS A 238 -8.07 15.02 -19.36
C LYS A 238 -8.32 15.95 -20.55
N LEU A 239 -8.59 17.21 -20.24
CA LEU A 239 -8.62 18.31 -21.19
C LEU A 239 -7.64 19.37 -20.70
N ALA A 240 -6.80 19.89 -21.58
CA ALA A 240 -5.87 20.95 -21.24
C ALA A 240 -5.73 21.95 -22.38
N THR A 241 -5.43 23.19 -22.05
CA THR A 241 -5.23 24.26 -23.03
C THR A 241 -4.11 25.19 -22.61
N ARG A 242 -3.47 25.77 -23.59
CA ARG A 242 -2.51 26.87 -23.41
C ARG A 242 -2.86 27.98 -24.41
N VAL A 243 -3.00 29.19 -23.90
CA VAL A 243 -3.30 30.40 -24.68
C VAL A 243 -2.13 31.36 -24.58
N LYS A 244 -1.49 31.68 -25.69
CA LYS A 244 -0.51 32.78 -25.79
C LYS A 244 -1.24 34.09 -25.99
N LEU A 245 -1.43 34.87 -24.92
CA LEU A 245 -2.07 36.18 -25.02
C LEU A 245 -1.17 37.21 -25.71
N PHE A 246 0.13 37.15 -25.41
CA PHE A 246 1.17 38.01 -25.97
C PHE A 246 2.46 37.18 -26.14
N PRO A 247 3.47 37.69 -26.89
CA PRO A 247 4.70 36.95 -27.13
C PRO A 247 5.39 36.41 -25.86
N HIS A 248 5.12 37.00 -24.70
CA HIS A 248 5.76 36.69 -23.45
C HIS A 248 4.78 36.28 -22.33
N VAL A 249 3.49 36.16 -22.65
CA VAL A 249 2.44 35.84 -21.68
C VAL A 249 1.66 34.61 -22.14
N ASN A 250 1.72 33.56 -21.35
CA ASN A 250 0.95 32.33 -21.57
C ASN A 250 -0.02 32.10 -20.41
N LEU A 251 -1.26 31.78 -20.73
CA LEU A 251 -2.23 31.20 -19.81
C LEU A 251 -2.29 29.70 -20.05
N ARG A 252 -2.57 28.94 -19.01
CA ARG A 252 -2.80 27.49 -19.08
C ARG A 252 -3.95 27.10 -18.17
N ALA A 253 -4.73 26.11 -18.60
CA ALA A 253 -5.78 25.52 -17.78
C ALA A 253 -5.87 24.03 -18.10
N ALA A 254 -6.24 23.23 -17.11
CA ALA A 254 -6.51 21.82 -17.30
C ALA A 254 -7.63 21.35 -16.36
N ALA A 255 -8.42 20.40 -16.85
CA ALA A 255 -9.41 19.65 -16.10
C ALA A 255 -9.19 18.16 -16.33
N SER A 256 -9.19 17.35 -15.28
CA SER A 256 -9.02 15.91 -15.40
C SER A 256 -9.78 15.16 -14.33
N THR A 257 -10.13 13.91 -14.63
CA THR A 257 -10.50 12.89 -13.65
C THR A 257 -9.31 11.99 -13.40
N GLY A 258 -9.31 11.32 -12.26
CA GLY A 258 -8.36 10.30 -11.90
C GLY A 258 -8.98 9.35 -10.89
N PHE A 259 -8.31 8.25 -10.60
CA PHE A 259 -8.73 7.29 -9.60
C PHE A 259 -7.51 6.67 -8.91
N ARG A 260 -7.77 5.99 -7.81
CA ARG A 260 -6.82 5.09 -7.16
C ARG A 260 -7.53 3.77 -6.86
N ALA A 261 -7.03 2.68 -7.45
CA ALA A 261 -7.49 1.33 -7.13
C ALA A 261 -7.24 1.01 -5.65
N PRO A 262 -8.13 0.27 -4.97
CA PRO A 262 -7.79 -0.33 -3.67
C PRO A 262 -6.50 -1.13 -3.82
N SER A 263 -5.55 -0.95 -2.92
CA SER A 263 -4.35 -1.79 -2.97
C SER A 263 -4.69 -3.23 -2.58
N ILE A 264 -3.95 -4.21 -3.12
CA ILE A 264 -4.12 -5.62 -2.72
C ILE A 264 -3.92 -5.77 -1.21
N HIS A 265 -3.01 -4.98 -0.63
CA HIS A 265 -2.82 -4.88 0.82
C HIS A 265 -4.11 -4.49 1.55
N GLN A 266 -4.80 -3.43 1.13
CA GLN A 266 -6.05 -2.98 1.77
C GLN A 266 -7.17 -4.03 1.68
N LEU A 267 -7.19 -4.81 0.60
CA LEU A 267 -8.19 -5.88 0.40
C LEU A 267 -7.93 -7.10 1.29
N TYR A 268 -6.66 -7.50 1.50
CA TYR A 268 -6.33 -8.83 2.03
C TYR A 268 -5.51 -8.83 3.32
N TYR A 269 -5.05 -7.67 3.79
CA TYR A 269 -4.24 -7.60 5.01
C TYR A 269 -5.05 -8.01 6.23
N THR A 270 -4.47 -8.92 7.02
CA THR A 270 -5.00 -9.31 8.33
C THR A 270 -3.85 -9.37 9.31
N ASN A 271 -3.98 -8.68 10.44
CA ASN A 271 -3.00 -8.72 11.52
C ASN A 271 -3.66 -8.40 12.87
N ILE A 272 -3.02 -8.83 13.96
CA ILE A 272 -3.41 -8.50 15.33
C ILE A 272 -2.27 -7.71 15.96
N ASN A 273 -2.60 -6.55 16.49
CA ASN A 273 -1.65 -5.64 17.14
C ASN A 273 -2.10 -5.35 18.57
N THR A 274 -1.13 -5.12 19.46
CA THR A 274 -1.42 -4.61 20.80
C THR A 274 -1.46 -3.09 20.75
N LEU A 275 -2.62 -2.51 20.96
CA LEU A 275 -2.83 -1.07 21.06
C LEU A 275 -3.12 -0.66 22.51
N GLN A 276 -2.75 0.57 22.88
CA GLN A 276 -3.14 1.16 24.15
C GLN A 276 -4.41 1.99 23.95
N ILE A 277 -5.52 1.49 24.48
CA ILE A 277 -6.83 2.14 24.40
C ILE A 277 -7.24 2.52 25.84
N ASN A 278 -7.44 3.82 26.07
CA ASN A 278 -7.79 4.36 27.40
C ASN A 278 -6.82 3.91 28.54
N GLY A 279 -5.53 3.83 28.23
CA GLY A 279 -4.50 3.43 29.19
C GLY A 279 -4.37 1.92 29.39
N VAL A 280 -5.19 1.10 28.75
CA VAL A 280 -5.17 -0.37 28.81
C VAL A 280 -4.64 -0.93 27.49
N LEU A 281 -3.71 -1.89 27.58
CA LEU A 281 -3.21 -2.60 26.40
C LEU A 281 -4.23 -3.66 25.99
N GLN A 282 -4.72 -3.57 24.75
CA GLN A 282 -5.74 -4.46 24.18
C GLN A 282 -5.26 -5.00 22.82
N GLU A 283 -5.64 -6.25 22.52
CA GLU A 283 -5.45 -6.82 21.21
C GLU A 283 -6.51 -6.30 20.25
N THR A 284 -6.04 -5.65 19.17
CA THR A 284 -6.88 -5.11 18.11
C THR A 284 -6.56 -5.83 16.80
N GLY A 285 -7.56 -6.44 16.20
CA GLY A 285 -7.45 -7.05 14.87
C GLY A 285 -7.68 -6.02 13.77
N THR A 286 -6.77 -5.93 12.81
CA THR A 286 -7.09 -5.37 11.48
C THR A 286 -7.45 -6.54 10.60
N PHE A 287 -8.73 -6.67 10.23
CA PHE A 287 -9.20 -7.77 9.39
C PHE A 287 -9.40 -7.31 7.96
N ASN A 288 -9.17 -8.22 7.03
CA ASN A 288 -9.33 -7.90 5.62
C ASN A 288 -10.79 -7.56 5.26
N ASN A 289 -10.97 -6.68 4.27
CA ASN A 289 -12.28 -6.15 3.87
C ASN A 289 -13.25 -7.22 3.33
N ILE A 290 -12.74 -8.37 2.87
CA ILE A 290 -13.55 -9.48 2.35
C ILE A 290 -13.83 -10.57 3.39
N SER A 291 -13.46 -10.34 4.66
CA SER A 291 -13.68 -11.30 5.74
C SER A 291 -15.15 -11.40 6.12
N ARG A 292 -15.53 -12.53 6.72
CA ARG A 292 -16.87 -12.72 7.27
C ARG A 292 -17.22 -11.70 8.35
N ALA A 293 -16.23 -11.27 9.13
CA ALA A 293 -16.43 -10.21 10.11
C ALA A 293 -16.79 -8.87 9.44
N ALA A 294 -16.10 -8.50 8.35
CA ALA A 294 -16.42 -7.30 7.59
C ALA A 294 -17.87 -7.33 7.08
N GLU A 295 -18.28 -8.44 6.50
CA GLU A 295 -19.65 -8.63 6.01
C GLU A 295 -20.70 -8.48 7.14
N LEU A 296 -20.46 -9.10 8.29
CA LEU A 296 -21.38 -9.06 9.44
C LEU A 296 -21.47 -7.66 10.08
N PHE A 297 -20.42 -6.85 10.00
CA PHE A 297 -20.43 -5.44 10.41
C PHE A 297 -21.00 -4.51 9.35
N GLY A 298 -21.39 -5.03 8.17
CA GLY A 298 -21.92 -4.22 7.08
C GLY A 298 -20.87 -3.36 6.37
N ILE A 299 -19.61 -3.77 6.44
CA ILE A 299 -18.51 -3.09 5.72
C ILE A 299 -18.64 -3.41 4.24
N GLU A 300 -18.77 -2.39 3.42
CA GLU A 300 -18.86 -2.53 1.98
C GLU A 300 -17.53 -2.96 1.35
N LYS A 301 -17.61 -3.64 0.20
CA LYS A 301 -16.42 -3.99 -0.57
C LYS A 301 -15.73 -2.73 -1.07
N LEU A 302 -14.40 -2.70 -0.95
CA LEU A 302 -13.61 -1.57 -1.42
C LEU A 302 -13.81 -1.35 -2.92
N GLN A 303 -13.99 -0.09 -3.28
CA GLN A 303 -14.04 0.42 -4.65
C GLN A 303 -12.91 1.40 -4.88
N GLU A 304 -12.77 1.89 -6.09
CA GLU A 304 -11.77 2.90 -6.42
C GLU A 304 -12.07 4.26 -5.76
N GLU A 305 -11.06 4.90 -5.21
CA GLU A 305 -11.11 6.33 -4.89
C GLU A 305 -11.15 7.13 -6.19
N LYS A 306 -12.00 8.14 -6.29
CA LYS A 306 -12.18 8.98 -7.48
C LYS A 306 -11.68 10.38 -7.24
N SER A 307 -11.01 10.96 -8.23
CA SER A 307 -10.57 12.34 -8.13
C SER A 307 -11.01 13.20 -9.31
N LYS A 308 -11.21 14.48 -9.03
CA LYS A 308 -11.43 15.55 -10.01
C LYS A 308 -10.44 16.66 -9.74
N SER A 309 -9.72 17.05 -10.77
CA SER A 309 -8.68 18.08 -10.67
C SER A 309 -8.97 19.21 -11.67
N LEU A 310 -8.87 20.44 -11.19
CA LEU A 310 -8.90 21.66 -12.00
C LEU A 310 -7.62 22.43 -11.71
N SER A 311 -7.00 22.98 -12.72
CA SER A 311 -5.87 23.89 -12.57
C SER A 311 -5.93 25.03 -13.57
N ALA A 312 -5.43 26.19 -13.16
CA ALA A 312 -5.24 27.33 -14.03
C ALA A 312 -3.99 28.10 -13.60
N GLY A 313 -3.29 28.66 -14.55
CA GLY A 313 -2.08 29.42 -14.26
C GLY A 313 -1.62 30.30 -15.41
N PHE A 314 -0.62 31.09 -15.12
CA PHE A 314 0.03 31.94 -16.13
C PHE A 314 1.55 31.87 -16.02
N ALA A 315 2.20 32.16 -17.11
CA ALA A 315 3.64 32.39 -17.15
C ALA A 315 3.95 33.64 -17.96
N VAL A 316 4.78 34.53 -17.37
CA VAL A 316 5.23 35.77 -17.98
C VAL A 316 6.74 35.77 -18.05
N LYS A 317 7.30 36.11 -19.22
CA LYS A 317 8.72 36.38 -19.41
C LYS A 317 8.93 37.85 -19.68
N ILE A 318 9.89 38.48 -19.02
CA ILE A 318 10.31 39.86 -19.22
C ILE A 318 11.78 39.83 -19.66
N PRO A 319 12.07 39.60 -20.96
CA PRO A 319 13.44 39.35 -21.44
C PRO A 319 14.39 40.50 -21.09
N LYS A 320 13.95 41.74 -21.22
CA LYS A 320 14.76 42.94 -20.89
C LYS A 320 15.24 43.01 -19.45
N ALA A 321 14.49 42.40 -18.52
CA ALA A 321 14.84 42.33 -17.10
C ALA A 321 15.45 40.99 -16.69
N GLY A 322 15.57 40.03 -17.62
CA GLY A 322 15.98 38.66 -17.31
C GLY A 322 15.04 37.91 -16.37
N LEU A 323 13.77 38.38 -16.23
CA LEU A 323 12.81 37.88 -15.25
C LEU A 323 11.81 36.91 -15.90
N SER A 324 11.56 35.80 -15.20
CA SER A 324 10.43 34.89 -15.50
C SER A 324 9.59 34.73 -14.25
N LEU A 325 8.27 34.90 -14.39
CA LEU A 325 7.30 34.73 -13.32
C LEU A 325 6.26 33.69 -13.77
N SER A 326 5.91 32.75 -12.89
CA SER A 326 4.76 31.86 -13.09
C SER A 326 3.98 31.71 -11.79
N ALA A 327 2.65 31.58 -11.92
CA ALA A 327 1.78 31.23 -10.82
C ALA A 327 0.73 30.24 -11.31
N ASP A 328 0.42 29.27 -10.47
CA ASP A 328 -0.59 28.24 -10.70
C ASP A 328 -1.48 28.10 -9.48
N ALA A 329 -2.78 27.98 -9.72
CA ALA A 329 -3.78 27.59 -8.75
C ALA A 329 -4.35 26.22 -9.16
N TYR A 330 -4.67 25.39 -8.18
CA TYR A 330 -5.31 24.11 -8.42
C TYR A 330 -6.39 23.83 -7.38
N PHE A 331 -7.36 23.04 -7.78
CA PHE A 331 -8.38 22.47 -6.91
C PHE A 331 -8.46 20.98 -7.19
N ILE A 332 -8.33 20.16 -6.15
CA ILE A 332 -8.43 18.70 -6.22
C ILE A 332 -9.48 18.24 -5.21
N ARG A 333 -10.43 17.47 -5.69
CA ARG A 333 -11.41 16.77 -4.87
C ARG A 333 -11.17 15.26 -5.02
N VAL A 334 -11.12 14.56 -3.89
CA VAL A 334 -11.05 13.11 -3.83
C VAL A 334 -12.30 12.61 -3.12
N ASP A 335 -13.06 11.77 -3.79
CA ASP A 335 -14.28 11.13 -3.30
C ASP A 335 -13.98 9.65 -3.04
N ASP A 336 -14.81 8.99 -2.22
CA ASP A 336 -14.76 7.53 -1.91
C ASP A 336 -13.39 7.09 -1.34
N ARG A 337 -12.85 7.89 -0.44
CA ARG A 337 -11.50 7.68 0.10
C ARG A 337 -11.45 6.47 1.03
N ILE A 338 -10.58 5.52 0.74
CA ILE A 338 -10.36 4.34 1.58
C ILE A 338 -9.61 4.73 2.85
N ILE A 339 -10.22 4.50 4.00
CA ILE A 339 -9.65 4.79 5.32
C ILE A 339 -9.73 3.55 6.21
N LEU A 340 -9.01 3.54 7.32
CA LEU A 340 -9.22 2.57 8.38
C LEU A 340 -10.40 3.01 9.24
N THR A 341 -11.34 2.10 9.51
CA THR A 341 -12.52 2.40 10.34
C THR A 341 -12.14 2.68 11.79
N GLU A 342 -13.07 3.21 12.56
CA GLU A 342 -13.00 3.12 14.01
C GLU A 342 -12.98 1.66 14.47
N ALA A 343 -12.58 1.46 15.73
CA ALA A 343 -12.53 0.14 16.33
C ALA A 343 -13.94 -0.36 16.71
N PHE A 344 -14.38 -1.44 16.08
CA PHE A 344 -15.60 -2.15 16.47
C PHE A 344 -15.32 -3.04 17.68
N THR A 345 -16.17 -2.94 18.69
CA THR A 345 -16.10 -3.78 19.89
C THR A 345 -16.88 -5.07 19.72
N ARG A 346 -16.57 -6.05 20.57
CA ARG A 346 -17.32 -7.32 20.64
C ARG A 346 -18.80 -7.05 20.93
N PRO A 347 -19.74 -7.57 20.11
CA PRO A 347 -21.18 -7.33 20.30
C PRO A 347 -21.69 -7.82 21.65
N ALA A 348 -22.66 -7.10 22.22
CA ALA A 348 -23.31 -7.49 23.47
C ALA A 348 -24.62 -8.30 23.28
N GLY A 349 -25.28 -8.11 22.12
CA GLY A 349 -26.55 -8.77 21.78
C GLY A 349 -26.44 -10.28 21.51
N ASN A 350 -27.54 -10.92 21.19
CA ASN A 350 -27.63 -12.38 21.01
C ASN A 350 -28.29 -12.78 19.67
N SER A 351 -28.34 -11.88 18.69
CA SER A 351 -28.78 -12.25 17.35
C SER A 351 -27.80 -13.29 16.72
N PRO A 352 -28.24 -14.06 15.71
CA PRO A 352 -27.36 -15.02 15.04
C PRO A 352 -26.06 -14.39 14.51
N ALA A 353 -26.14 -13.20 13.92
CA ALA A 353 -24.98 -12.45 13.42
C ALA A 353 -24.03 -12.03 14.55
N GLU A 354 -24.58 -11.52 15.66
CA GLU A 354 -23.77 -11.11 16.82
C GLU A 354 -23.12 -12.32 17.51
N ASN A 355 -23.78 -13.47 17.56
CA ASN A 355 -23.19 -14.69 18.10
C ASN A 355 -22.04 -15.21 17.22
N GLU A 356 -22.18 -15.12 15.88
CA GLU A 356 -21.09 -15.43 14.96
C GLU A 356 -19.91 -14.45 15.13
N LEU A 357 -20.17 -13.16 15.24
CA LEU A 357 -19.14 -12.16 15.54
C LEU A 357 -18.43 -12.46 16.87
N LYS A 358 -19.16 -12.78 17.93
CA LYS A 358 -18.55 -13.17 19.22
C LYS A 358 -17.60 -14.34 19.06
N GLN A 359 -17.98 -15.36 18.29
CA GLN A 359 -17.10 -16.51 18.01
C GLN A 359 -15.83 -16.07 17.25
N ILE A 360 -15.95 -15.17 16.27
CA ILE A 360 -14.79 -14.63 15.54
C ILE A 360 -13.86 -13.88 16.49
N PHE A 361 -14.39 -13.02 17.37
CA PHE A 361 -13.59 -12.29 18.37
C PHE A 361 -12.89 -13.24 19.34
N ASP A 362 -13.59 -14.26 19.83
CA ASP A 362 -13.06 -15.25 20.77
C ASP A 362 -11.98 -16.13 20.10
N GLN A 363 -12.19 -16.55 18.84
CA GLN A 363 -11.22 -17.34 18.07
C GLN A 363 -9.95 -16.54 17.76
N ALA A 364 -10.10 -15.25 17.45
CA ALA A 364 -8.96 -14.37 17.17
C ALA A 364 -8.31 -13.83 18.45
N ASN A 365 -8.94 -14.00 19.62
CA ASN A 365 -8.53 -13.43 20.90
C ASN A 365 -8.31 -11.92 20.83
N VAL A 366 -9.26 -11.19 20.25
CA VAL A 366 -9.20 -9.73 20.08
C VAL A 366 -10.31 -9.05 20.88
N SER A 367 -10.04 -7.83 21.35
CA SER A 367 -11.02 -6.99 22.05
C SER A 367 -11.78 -6.09 21.08
N THR A 368 -11.12 -5.69 20.02
CA THR A 368 -11.65 -4.80 18.98
C THR A 368 -11.16 -5.22 17.60
N VAL A 369 -11.91 -4.84 16.56
CA VAL A 369 -11.51 -5.06 15.17
C VAL A 369 -11.68 -3.78 14.35
N GLN A 370 -10.86 -3.63 13.30
CA GLN A 370 -10.89 -2.53 12.35
C GLN A 370 -10.82 -3.09 10.92
N PHE A 371 -11.30 -2.31 9.96
CA PHE A 371 -11.32 -2.68 8.54
C PHE A 371 -10.89 -1.49 7.69
N PHE A 372 -10.37 -1.74 6.50
CA PHE A 372 -10.35 -0.73 5.46
C PHE A 372 -11.76 -0.61 4.86
N SER A 373 -12.27 0.62 4.73
CA SER A 373 -13.60 0.94 4.20
C SER A 373 -13.56 2.22 3.35
#